data_f183ca4b034533eee1563af17572c516
#
_entry.id   f183ca4b034533eee1563af17572c516
#
_cell.length_a   1.000
_cell.length_b   1.000
_cell.length_c   1.000
_cell.angle_alpha   90.00
_cell.angle_beta   90.00
_cell.angle_gamma   90.00
#
_symmetry.space_group_name_H-M   'P 1'
#
loop_
_entity.id
_entity.type
_entity.pdbx_description
1 polymer ?
#
loop_
_entity_poly.entity_id
_entity_poly.type
_entity_poly.pdbx_seq_one_letter_code
_entity_poly.pdbx_strand_id
1 'polypeptide(L)'
;MNGRLLEGIRFFTRETEILSALCVACGAGGRTETAADGDAADRSVFDLASATKLFTGLSIMKLKEDGLLDFSRPVSYYDPRFTALRDVPVWDLMAFAVTVRTPVRLDACPDRDSALAALFASEAMPTAGRRAYSDIPAMILKYVAEAAAGTTMAELVRKTVLEPAGMTETWAKVPEERLADCQRYDREHRIENGKYILRAGLRPGVPHDPKAAVLQGDTGDLCGHAGLFSTLPDMIRFCRAVLERKIVGEESLREMAVNRTGRPLEDGTHTQYLGLQCYVRHPVQYWSEIPVYMGREAFGIGGFTGNHVSVDPARGLFTVFLGNRVLNRLTVLLPEEGKTLTDYGLRADGSGYFRWPDGEVIPSSVKYVHQKDAHLHRAVAETLGLPEVSMEQ
;
A
#
# COMPACT_ATOMS: atom_id res chain seq x y z
N MET A 1 -4.81 1.80 -28.09
CA MET A 1 -4.13 1.11 -26.94
C MET A 1 -2.64 1.42 -27.06
N ASN A 2 -2.03 1.96 -26.01
CA ASN A 2 -0.61 2.34 -26.06
C ASN A 2 0.25 1.07 -26.03
N GLY A 3 0.93 0.75 -27.14
CA GLY A 3 1.72 -0.49 -27.30
C GLY A 3 2.82 -0.64 -26.25
N ARG A 4 3.48 0.46 -25.86
CA ARG A 4 4.58 0.46 -24.86
C ARG A 4 4.10 0.10 -23.46
N LEU A 5 2.94 0.66 -23.05
CA LEU A 5 2.38 0.35 -21.74
C LEU A 5 1.99 -1.13 -21.66
N LEU A 6 1.37 -1.66 -22.71
CA LEU A 6 1.01 -3.07 -22.79
C LEU A 6 2.23 -4.00 -22.81
N GLU A 7 3.31 -3.62 -23.47
CA GLU A 7 4.58 -4.37 -23.47
C GLU A 7 5.16 -4.44 -22.05
N GLY A 8 5.23 -3.31 -21.34
CA GLY A 8 5.66 -3.29 -19.93
C GLY A 8 4.81 -4.17 -19.02
N ILE A 9 3.49 -4.23 -19.25
CA ILE A 9 2.59 -5.11 -18.50
C ILE A 9 2.86 -6.59 -18.80
N ARG A 10 3.05 -6.95 -20.06
CA ARG A 10 3.29 -8.34 -20.51
C ARG A 10 4.57 -8.94 -19.95
N PHE A 11 5.57 -8.13 -19.67
CA PHE A 11 6.76 -8.57 -18.94
C PHE A 11 6.36 -9.24 -17.61
N PHE A 12 5.38 -8.68 -16.88
CA PHE A 12 4.94 -9.19 -15.58
C PHE A 12 3.94 -10.33 -15.67
N THR A 13 3.07 -10.32 -16.66
CA THR A 13 1.94 -11.25 -16.73
C THR A 13 2.21 -12.46 -17.63
N ARG A 14 3.15 -12.37 -18.58
CA ARG A 14 3.41 -13.42 -19.57
C ARG A 14 4.85 -13.88 -19.64
N GLU A 15 5.83 -12.97 -19.54
CA GLU A 15 7.24 -13.34 -19.72
C GLU A 15 7.85 -13.89 -18.43
N THR A 16 7.51 -13.26 -17.30
CA THR A 16 8.02 -13.64 -15.97
C THR A 16 6.95 -14.22 -15.06
N GLU A 17 5.68 -14.07 -15.40
CA GLU A 17 4.53 -14.51 -14.62
C GLU A 17 4.54 -14.06 -13.14
N ILE A 18 5.28 -12.98 -12.83
CA ILE A 18 5.34 -12.37 -11.49
C ILE A 18 3.94 -11.98 -11.00
N LEU A 19 3.08 -11.51 -11.91
CA LEU A 19 1.68 -11.15 -11.64
C LEU A 19 0.74 -12.05 -12.42
N SER A 20 -0.37 -12.49 -11.80
CA SER A 20 -1.46 -13.16 -12.52
C SER A 20 -2.36 -12.18 -13.27
N ALA A 21 -2.49 -10.98 -12.74
CA ALA A 21 -3.32 -9.90 -13.29
C ALA A 21 -2.62 -8.56 -13.09
N LEU A 22 -2.73 -7.66 -14.06
CA LEU A 22 -2.25 -6.29 -13.92
C LEU A 22 -3.08 -5.33 -14.76
N CYS A 23 -3.63 -4.31 -14.09
CA CYS A 23 -4.20 -3.12 -14.70
C CYS A 23 -3.30 -1.93 -14.40
N VAL A 24 -3.05 -1.08 -15.38
CA VAL A 24 -2.24 0.13 -15.25
C VAL A 24 -3.01 1.32 -15.76
N ALA A 25 -2.94 2.42 -15.01
CA ALA A 25 -3.33 3.74 -15.48
C ALA A 25 -2.22 4.74 -15.17
N CYS A 26 -1.98 5.67 -16.09
CA CYS A 26 -1.12 6.81 -15.87
C CYS A 26 -1.72 8.06 -16.50
N GLY A 27 -1.42 9.22 -15.94
CA GLY A 27 -1.96 10.48 -16.43
C GLY A 27 -1.02 11.65 -16.28
N ALA A 28 -1.12 12.57 -17.25
CA ALA A 28 -0.38 13.81 -17.30
C ALA A 28 -1.18 14.86 -18.09
N GLY A 29 -1.27 16.10 -17.58
CA GLY A 29 -1.88 17.21 -18.28
C GLY A 29 -3.34 16.95 -18.73
N GLY A 30 -4.12 16.25 -17.92
CA GLY A 30 -5.51 15.89 -18.22
C GLY A 30 -5.69 14.62 -19.08
N ARG A 31 -4.64 14.10 -19.71
CA ARG A 31 -4.66 12.82 -20.45
C ARG A 31 -4.58 11.66 -19.48
N THR A 32 -5.19 10.54 -19.86
CA THR A 32 -5.07 9.27 -19.12
C THR A 32 -4.91 8.14 -20.13
N GLU A 33 -3.89 7.32 -19.91
CA GLU A 33 -3.64 6.10 -20.66
C GLU A 33 -3.86 4.91 -19.74
N THR A 34 -4.45 3.83 -20.29
CA THR A 34 -4.73 2.60 -19.54
C THR A 34 -4.33 1.39 -20.36
N ALA A 35 -3.95 0.32 -19.68
CA ALA A 35 -3.78 -1.01 -20.25
C ALA A 35 -3.98 -2.08 -19.18
N ALA A 36 -4.35 -3.28 -19.60
CA ALA A 36 -4.53 -4.44 -18.73
C ALA A 36 -4.10 -5.72 -19.44
N ASP A 37 -3.65 -6.72 -18.68
CA ASP A 37 -3.30 -8.06 -19.18
C ASP A 37 -3.35 -9.10 -18.06
N GLY A 38 -3.25 -10.38 -18.40
CA GLY A 38 -3.42 -11.52 -17.49
C GLY A 38 -4.91 -11.75 -17.15
N ASP A 39 -5.17 -12.17 -15.92
CA ASP A 39 -6.54 -12.44 -15.42
C ASP A 39 -7.32 -11.16 -15.07
N ALA A 40 -6.85 -10.00 -15.52
CA ALA A 40 -7.51 -8.72 -15.31
C ALA A 40 -8.58 -8.46 -16.38
N ALA A 41 -9.75 -8.00 -15.93
CA ALA A 41 -10.87 -7.58 -16.76
C ALA A 41 -11.32 -6.16 -16.34
N ASP A 42 -12.14 -5.52 -17.18
CA ASP A 42 -12.61 -4.14 -16.93
C ASP A 42 -13.35 -3.98 -15.59
N ARG A 43 -13.97 -5.05 -15.09
CA ARG A 43 -14.70 -5.09 -13.83
C ARG A 43 -13.90 -5.62 -12.65
N SER A 44 -12.64 -5.99 -12.85
CA SER A 44 -11.82 -6.57 -11.78
C SER A 44 -11.74 -5.68 -10.56
N VAL A 45 -11.98 -6.28 -9.40
CA VAL A 45 -11.88 -5.66 -8.08
C VAL A 45 -10.62 -6.16 -7.38
N PHE A 46 -9.80 -5.25 -6.93
CA PHE A 46 -8.51 -5.54 -6.30
C PHE A 46 -8.51 -5.17 -4.83
N ASP A 47 -7.96 -6.03 -3.98
CA ASP A 47 -7.61 -5.68 -2.61
C ASP A 47 -6.45 -4.67 -2.62
N LEU A 48 -6.71 -3.44 -2.18
CA LEU A 48 -5.74 -2.35 -2.19
C LEU A 48 -4.59 -2.56 -1.20
N ALA A 49 -4.74 -3.46 -0.24
CA ALA A 49 -3.77 -3.68 0.81
C ALA A 49 -3.31 -2.34 1.44
N SER A 50 -2.00 -2.11 1.56
CA SER A 50 -1.46 -0.88 2.17
C SER A 50 -1.79 0.42 1.41
N ALA A 51 -2.26 0.37 0.15
CA ALA A 51 -2.73 1.58 -0.52
C ALA A 51 -3.96 2.20 0.19
N THR A 52 -4.67 1.44 1.01
CA THR A 52 -5.70 1.91 1.95
C THR A 52 -5.19 3.05 2.85
N LYS A 53 -3.90 3.08 3.21
CA LYS A 53 -3.32 4.12 4.07
C LYS A 53 -3.41 5.53 3.45
N LEU A 54 -3.44 5.66 2.12
CA LEU A 54 -3.66 6.98 1.50
C LEU A 54 -5.05 7.52 1.80
N PHE A 55 -6.05 6.64 1.77
CA PHE A 55 -7.44 7.01 2.10
C PHE A 55 -7.55 7.41 3.57
N THR A 56 -6.94 6.62 4.45
CA THR A 56 -6.86 6.94 5.89
C THR A 56 -6.14 8.26 6.14
N GLY A 57 -4.96 8.45 5.53
CA GLY A 57 -4.16 9.66 5.68
C GLY A 57 -4.90 10.91 5.19
N LEU A 58 -5.50 10.85 4.01
CA LEU A 58 -6.28 11.96 3.45
C LEU A 58 -7.52 12.29 4.29
N SER A 59 -8.23 11.28 4.81
CA SER A 59 -9.37 11.50 5.71
C SER A 59 -8.94 12.19 7.00
N ILE A 60 -7.80 11.81 7.56
CA ILE A 60 -7.23 12.44 8.77
C ILE A 60 -6.76 13.87 8.47
N MET A 61 -6.14 14.10 7.31
CA MET A 61 -5.79 15.46 6.87
C MET A 61 -7.03 16.34 6.71
N LYS A 62 -8.13 15.77 6.19
CA LYS A 62 -9.41 16.49 6.10
C LYS A 62 -9.95 16.86 7.49
N LEU A 63 -9.91 15.95 8.47
CA LEU A 63 -10.30 16.27 9.84
C LEU A 63 -9.44 17.39 10.45
N LYS A 64 -8.13 17.42 10.13
CA LYS A 64 -7.24 18.51 10.54
C LYS A 64 -7.64 19.84 9.91
N GLU A 65 -7.91 19.87 8.59
CA GLU A 65 -8.38 21.08 7.89
C GLU A 65 -9.70 21.62 8.49
N ASP A 66 -10.61 20.71 8.86
CA ASP A 66 -11.91 21.06 9.43
C ASP A 66 -11.82 21.45 10.92
N GLY A 67 -10.62 21.42 11.51
CA GLY A 67 -10.38 21.75 12.93
C GLY A 67 -10.93 20.71 13.91
N LEU A 68 -11.31 19.53 13.43
CA LEU A 68 -11.84 18.43 14.24
C LEU A 68 -10.72 17.58 14.88
N LEU A 69 -9.51 17.62 14.33
CA LEU A 69 -8.37 16.86 14.80
C LEU A 69 -7.11 17.72 14.89
N ASP A 70 -6.50 17.76 16.07
CA ASP A 70 -5.25 18.46 16.37
C ASP A 70 -4.12 17.43 16.51
N PHE A 71 -3.14 17.48 15.63
CA PHE A 71 -2.00 16.56 15.61
C PHE A 71 -1.06 16.69 16.81
N SER A 72 -1.11 17.81 17.52
CA SER A 72 -0.32 18.03 18.74
C SER A 72 -0.90 17.31 19.96
N ARG A 73 -2.16 16.93 19.91
CA ARG A 73 -2.81 16.21 21.00
C ARG A 73 -2.32 14.76 21.07
N PRO A 74 -2.21 14.19 22.27
CA PRO A 74 -1.85 12.78 22.39
C PRO A 74 -2.98 11.85 21.91
N VAL A 75 -2.60 10.64 21.50
CA VAL A 75 -3.54 9.59 21.08
C VAL A 75 -4.64 9.36 22.10
N SER A 76 -4.28 9.29 23.39
CA SER A 76 -5.21 9.03 24.50
C SER A 76 -6.22 10.16 24.74
N TYR A 77 -5.99 11.37 24.21
CA TYR A 77 -6.98 12.45 24.24
C TYR A 77 -8.22 12.11 23.41
N TYR A 78 -8.01 11.43 22.28
CA TYR A 78 -9.07 10.97 21.39
C TYR A 78 -9.63 9.61 21.82
N ASP A 79 -8.76 8.69 22.17
CA ASP A 79 -9.16 7.35 22.61
C ASP A 79 -8.38 6.91 23.86
N PRO A 80 -8.99 7.01 25.05
CA PRO A 80 -8.35 6.71 26.33
C PRO A 80 -7.98 5.22 26.51
N ARG A 81 -8.43 4.32 25.62
CA ARG A 81 -8.03 2.91 25.65
C ARG A 81 -6.53 2.71 25.37
N PHE A 82 -5.90 3.62 24.64
CA PHE A 82 -4.45 3.62 24.36
C PHE A 82 -3.66 4.21 25.53
N THR A 83 -3.71 3.56 26.69
CA THR A 83 -3.12 4.07 27.94
C THR A 83 -1.60 4.24 27.89
N ALA A 84 -0.88 3.35 27.19
CA ALA A 84 0.56 3.42 27.02
C ALA A 84 1.01 4.49 25.99
N LEU A 85 0.07 5.05 25.21
CA LEU A 85 0.31 6.12 24.22
C LEU A 85 -0.20 7.48 24.73
N ARG A 86 -0.36 7.65 26.05
CA ARG A 86 -0.92 8.87 26.66
C ARG A 86 -0.11 10.14 26.37
N ASP A 87 1.18 10.00 26.12
CA ASP A 87 2.10 11.12 25.87
C ASP A 87 2.58 11.14 24.40
N VAL A 88 2.03 10.28 23.53
CA VAL A 88 2.39 10.17 22.12
C VAL A 88 1.47 11.06 21.30
N PRO A 89 1.95 12.14 20.67
CA PRO A 89 1.14 12.98 19.80
C PRO A 89 0.63 12.20 18.59
N VAL A 90 -0.54 12.55 18.08
CA VAL A 90 -1.07 12.00 16.82
C VAL A 90 -0.08 12.23 15.67
N TRP A 91 0.64 13.35 15.70
CA TRP A 91 1.71 13.67 14.76
C TRP A 91 2.74 12.55 14.61
N ASP A 92 3.18 11.96 15.72
CA ASP A 92 4.22 10.93 15.70
C ASP A 92 3.77 9.65 14.97
N LEU A 93 2.49 9.34 15.05
CA LEU A 93 1.90 8.23 14.30
C LEU A 93 1.71 8.57 12.82
N MET A 94 1.25 9.79 12.52
CA MET A 94 1.09 10.26 11.14
C MET A 94 2.42 10.26 10.39
N ALA A 95 3.49 10.69 11.05
CA ALA A 95 4.83 10.88 10.48
C ALA A 95 5.75 9.66 10.60
N PHE A 96 5.29 8.53 11.16
CA PHE A 96 6.14 7.37 11.49
C PHE A 96 7.36 7.74 12.37
N ALA A 97 7.22 8.75 13.21
CA ALA A 97 8.31 9.24 14.04
C ALA A 97 8.65 8.32 15.21
N VAL A 98 7.71 7.48 15.61
CA VAL A 98 7.87 6.45 16.65
C VAL A 98 7.63 5.05 16.10
N THR A 99 8.32 4.07 16.66
CA THR A 99 7.99 2.66 16.45
C THR A 99 6.91 2.25 17.44
N VAL A 100 5.81 1.69 16.94
CA VAL A 100 4.72 1.17 17.78
C VAL A 100 4.69 -0.34 17.67
N ARG A 101 4.58 -1.01 18.81
CA ARG A 101 4.50 -2.48 18.89
C ARG A 101 3.31 -2.92 19.75
N THR A 102 2.68 -3.99 19.31
CA THR A 102 1.70 -4.73 20.09
C THR A 102 2.40 -5.82 20.92
N PRO A 103 1.89 -6.20 22.10
CA PRO A 103 2.50 -7.23 22.96
C PRO A 103 2.57 -8.61 22.27
N VAL A 104 1.62 -8.87 21.35
CA VAL A 104 1.56 -10.08 20.52
C VAL A 104 1.24 -9.70 19.08
N ARG A 105 1.56 -10.57 18.13
CA ARG A 105 1.16 -10.36 16.73
C ARG A 105 -0.38 -10.43 16.63
N LEU A 106 -0.99 -9.42 16.00
CA LEU A 106 -2.46 -9.34 15.87
C LEU A 106 -3.03 -10.49 15.02
N ASP A 107 -2.29 -10.90 13.99
CA ASP A 107 -2.64 -12.03 13.13
C ASP A 107 -2.44 -13.41 13.76
N ALA A 108 -1.85 -13.47 14.95
CA ALA A 108 -1.75 -14.69 15.76
C ALA A 108 -2.84 -14.77 16.85
N CYS A 109 -3.65 -13.73 16.98
CA CYS A 109 -4.77 -13.73 17.94
C CYS A 109 -5.90 -14.66 17.45
N PRO A 110 -6.56 -15.38 18.36
CA PRO A 110 -7.59 -16.36 17.99
C PRO A 110 -8.86 -15.71 17.42
N ASP A 111 -9.13 -14.47 17.80
CA ASP A 111 -10.33 -13.73 17.43
C ASP A 111 -10.10 -12.22 17.41
N ARG A 112 -11.13 -11.49 16.96
CA ARG A 112 -11.12 -10.03 16.84
C ARG A 112 -10.94 -9.34 18.20
N ASP A 113 -11.58 -9.81 19.24
CA ASP A 113 -11.55 -9.15 20.55
C ASP A 113 -10.15 -9.24 21.18
N SER A 114 -9.51 -10.40 21.09
CA SER A 114 -8.11 -10.59 21.50
C SER A 114 -7.15 -9.72 20.69
N ALA A 115 -7.37 -9.58 19.38
CA ALA A 115 -6.58 -8.72 18.52
C ALA A 115 -6.78 -7.23 18.89
N LEU A 116 -8.00 -6.81 19.18
CA LEU A 116 -8.29 -5.45 19.63
C LEU A 116 -7.66 -5.16 20.99
N ALA A 117 -7.76 -6.09 21.95
CA ALA A 117 -7.10 -5.95 23.25
C ALA A 117 -5.59 -5.77 23.10
N ALA A 118 -4.95 -6.55 22.23
CA ALA A 118 -3.53 -6.43 21.92
C ALA A 118 -3.20 -5.09 21.23
N LEU A 119 -4.07 -4.59 20.33
CA LEU A 119 -3.89 -3.30 19.68
C LEU A 119 -3.98 -2.14 20.68
N PHE A 120 -4.95 -2.15 21.59
CA PHE A 120 -5.09 -1.11 22.61
C PHE A 120 -3.95 -1.12 23.64
N ALA A 121 -3.29 -2.27 23.82
CA ALA A 121 -2.08 -2.41 24.64
C ALA A 121 -0.78 -2.05 23.91
N SER A 122 -0.86 -1.37 22.74
CA SER A 122 0.31 -0.95 21.98
C SER A 122 1.18 0.02 22.77
N GLU A 123 2.50 -0.13 22.63
CA GLU A 123 3.50 0.73 23.24
C GLU A 123 4.34 1.42 22.17
N ALA A 124 4.74 2.67 22.42
CA ALA A 124 5.65 3.42 21.55
C ALA A 124 7.07 3.37 22.09
N MET A 125 8.03 3.30 21.18
CA MET A 125 9.45 3.38 21.45
C MET A 125 10.15 4.23 20.39
N PRO A 126 11.34 4.77 20.66
CA PRO A 126 12.12 5.47 19.64
C PRO A 126 12.33 4.60 18.40
N THR A 127 12.16 5.19 17.21
CA THR A 127 12.44 4.49 15.96
C THR A 127 13.93 4.18 15.86
N ALA A 128 14.26 2.92 15.74
CA ALA A 128 15.62 2.43 15.57
C ALA A 128 15.79 1.75 14.21
N GLY A 129 16.94 1.92 13.56
CA GLY A 129 17.29 1.28 12.31
C GLY A 129 16.78 2.02 11.07
N ARG A 130 16.75 1.30 9.94
CA ARG A 130 16.50 1.88 8.61
C ARG A 130 15.03 1.94 8.22
N ARG A 131 14.21 1.10 8.85
CA ARG A 131 12.80 0.95 8.51
C ARG A 131 11.92 1.61 9.56
N ALA A 132 11.20 2.65 9.14
CA ALA A 132 10.20 3.34 9.95
C ALA A 132 8.77 2.91 9.63
N TYR A 133 8.51 2.45 8.38
CA TYR A 133 7.18 2.03 7.95
C TYR A 133 6.63 0.87 8.77
N SER A 134 5.40 1.05 9.27
CA SER A 134 4.64 0.05 10.03
C SER A 134 3.14 0.20 9.76
N ASP A 135 2.39 -0.88 9.97
CA ASP A 135 0.92 -0.88 9.85
C ASP A 135 0.23 -0.36 11.11
N ILE A 136 0.84 -0.60 12.28
CA ILE A 136 0.22 -0.31 13.58
C ILE A 136 -0.17 1.17 13.74
N PRO A 137 0.65 2.17 13.34
CA PRO A 137 0.23 3.56 13.40
C PRO A 137 -1.10 3.84 12.70
N ALA A 138 -1.31 3.33 11.48
CA ALA A 138 -2.55 3.52 10.75
C ALA A 138 -3.77 2.85 11.41
N MET A 139 -3.56 1.70 12.06
CA MET A 139 -4.60 1.02 12.83
C MET A 139 -5.03 1.84 14.05
N ILE A 140 -4.10 2.48 14.74
CA ILE A 140 -4.39 3.34 15.90
C ILE A 140 -5.05 4.65 15.42
N LEU A 141 -4.52 5.24 14.36
CA LEU A 141 -5.05 6.47 13.75
C LEU A 141 -6.52 6.32 13.31
N LYS A 142 -6.96 5.12 12.93
CA LYS A 142 -8.37 4.82 12.71
C LYS A 142 -9.21 5.22 13.93
N TYR A 143 -8.85 4.78 15.12
CA TYR A 143 -9.62 5.05 16.35
C TYR A 143 -9.57 6.54 16.73
N VAL A 144 -8.42 7.17 16.55
CA VAL A 144 -8.28 8.62 16.72
C VAL A 144 -9.22 9.38 15.79
N ALA A 145 -9.27 8.99 14.51
CA ALA A 145 -10.12 9.61 13.52
C ALA A 145 -11.61 9.38 13.78
N GLU A 146 -11.99 8.17 14.19
CA GLU A 146 -13.38 7.84 14.57
C GLU A 146 -13.86 8.66 15.78
N ALA A 147 -13.02 8.80 16.80
CA ALA A 147 -13.35 9.62 17.96
C ALA A 147 -13.48 11.10 17.60
N ALA A 148 -12.59 11.63 16.77
CA ALA A 148 -12.64 13.01 16.30
C ALA A 148 -13.85 13.30 15.41
N ALA A 149 -14.23 12.34 14.57
CA ALA A 149 -15.33 12.51 13.58
C ALA A 149 -16.70 12.07 14.13
N GLY A 150 -16.75 11.30 15.21
CA GLY A 150 -17.99 10.72 15.75
C GLY A 150 -18.64 9.68 14.80
N THR A 151 -17.85 9.01 13.95
CA THR A 151 -18.34 8.02 12.98
C THR A 151 -17.31 6.93 12.73
N THR A 152 -17.70 5.84 12.06
CA THR A 152 -16.77 4.76 11.70
C THR A 152 -15.75 5.21 10.65
N MET A 153 -14.57 4.55 10.60
CA MET A 153 -13.55 4.85 9.61
C MET A 153 -14.03 4.61 8.16
N ALA A 154 -14.84 3.58 7.95
CA ALA A 154 -15.43 3.31 6.64
C ALA A 154 -16.33 4.48 6.16
N GLU A 155 -17.19 4.97 7.06
CA GLU A 155 -18.07 6.10 6.77
C GLU A 155 -17.29 7.41 6.62
N LEU A 156 -16.25 7.62 7.42
CA LEU A 156 -15.37 8.78 7.30
C LEU A 156 -14.69 8.80 5.93
N VAL A 157 -14.06 7.70 5.52
CA VAL A 157 -13.43 7.58 4.20
C VAL A 157 -14.45 7.79 3.09
N ARG A 158 -15.65 7.24 3.22
CA ARG A 158 -16.73 7.43 2.25
C ARG A 158 -17.02 8.93 2.04
N LYS A 159 -17.22 9.67 3.13
CA LYS A 159 -17.59 11.09 3.09
C LYS A 159 -16.44 12.00 2.66
N THR A 160 -15.23 11.72 3.13
CA THR A 160 -14.09 12.63 2.94
C THR A 160 -13.30 12.35 1.67
N VAL A 161 -13.34 11.11 1.15
CA VAL A 161 -12.54 10.70 -0.02
C VAL A 161 -13.41 10.17 -1.15
N LEU A 162 -14.25 9.15 -0.90
CA LEU A 162 -14.92 8.45 -2.00
C LEU A 162 -15.97 9.33 -2.68
N GLU A 163 -16.83 10.00 -1.92
CA GLU A 163 -17.86 10.90 -2.48
C GLU A 163 -17.25 12.10 -3.22
N PRO A 164 -16.30 12.86 -2.63
CA PRO A 164 -15.66 13.98 -3.34
C PRO A 164 -14.93 13.55 -4.62
N ALA A 165 -14.40 12.32 -4.65
CA ALA A 165 -13.73 11.76 -5.81
C ALA A 165 -14.70 11.12 -6.84
N GLY A 166 -15.97 10.94 -6.49
CA GLY A 166 -16.97 10.25 -7.33
C GLY A 166 -16.68 8.75 -7.47
N MET A 167 -16.08 8.12 -6.45
CA MET A 167 -15.77 6.69 -6.41
C MET A 167 -17.00 5.91 -5.98
N THR A 168 -17.51 5.05 -6.83
CA THR A 168 -18.73 4.25 -6.58
C THR A 168 -18.45 2.75 -6.51
N GLU A 169 -17.24 2.33 -6.86
CA GLU A 169 -16.80 0.94 -6.90
C GLU A 169 -15.57 0.72 -6.01
N THR A 170 -15.63 1.30 -4.80
CA THR A 170 -14.59 1.17 -3.76
C THR A 170 -15.26 0.91 -2.41
N TRP A 171 -14.86 -0.19 -1.77
CA TRP A 171 -15.57 -0.71 -0.59
C TRP A 171 -14.62 -1.20 0.50
N ALA A 172 -15.03 -1.02 1.75
CA ALA A 172 -14.49 -1.77 2.90
C ALA A 172 -15.12 -3.17 2.99
N LYS A 173 -16.37 -3.33 2.54
CA LYS A 173 -17.08 -4.60 2.37
C LYS A 173 -17.61 -4.68 0.96
N VAL A 174 -17.03 -5.56 0.16
CA VAL A 174 -17.45 -5.76 -1.23
C VAL A 174 -18.89 -6.28 -1.28
N PRO A 175 -19.78 -5.66 -2.09
CA PRO A 175 -21.14 -6.16 -2.29
C PRO A 175 -21.15 -7.58 -2.85
N GLU A 176 -22.16 -8.38 -2.50
CA GLU A 176 -22.24 -9.79 -2.87
C GLU A 176 -22.19 -9.99 -4.39
N GLU A 177 -22.89 -9.15 -5.13
CA GLU A 177 -22.94 -9.17 -6.60
C GLU A 177 -21.59 -8.82 -7.27
N ARG A 178 -20.63 -8.28 -6.51
CA ARG A 178 -19.29 -7.93 -6.99
C ARG A 178 -18.20 -8.91 -6.53
N LEU A 179 -18.53 -9.87 -5.66
CA LEU A 179 -17.54 -10.84 -5.15
C LEU A 179 -16.92 -11.69 -6.27
N ALA A 180 -17.68 -12.01 -7.30
CA ALA A 180 -17.18 -12.77 -8.46
C ALA A 180 -16.15 -11.98 -9.30
N ASP A 181 -16.17 -10.65 -9.23
CA ASP A 181 -15.23 -9.77 -9.92
C ASP A 181 -13.92 -9.56 -9.11
N CYS A 182 -13.87 -10.01 -7.84
CA CYS A 182 -12.68 -9.88 -7.00
C CYS A 182 -11.54 -10.76 -7.52
N GLN A 183 -10.36 -10.18 -7.58
CA GLN A 183 -9.13 -10.95 -7.76
C GLN A 183 -8.98 -11.96 -6.62
N ARG A 184 -8.48 -13.15 -6.94
CA ARG A 184 -8.28 -14.22 -5.97
C ARG A 184 -6.92 -14.08 -5.31
N TYR A 185 -6.88 -14.23 -3.99
CA TYR A 185 -5.65 -14.21 -3.18
C TYR A 185 -5.56 -15.47 -2.29
N ASP A 186 -6.29 -16.50 -2.66
CA ASP A 186 -6.57 -17.71 -1.88
C ASP A 186 -5.46 -18.76 -1.93
N ARG A 187 -4.33 -18.50 -2.58
CA ARG A 187 -3.20 -19.42 -2.65
C ARG A 187 -1.88 -18.63 -2.70
N GLU A 188 -1.25 -18.45 -1.55
CA GLU A 188 0.03 -17.75 -1.40
C GLU A 188 1.10 -18.69 -0.87
N HIS A 189 2.26 -18.72 -1.51
CA HIS A 189 3.42 -19.51 -1.09
C HIS A 189 4.46 -18.59 -0.45
N ARG A 190 5.00 -19.02 0.70
CA ARG A 190 5.99 -18.26 1.46
C ARG A 190 7.06 -19.22 1.99
N ILE A 191 8.29 -18.75 2.09
CA ILE A 191 9.38 -19.43 2.77
C ILE A 191 9.96 -18.46 3.81
N GLU A 192 9.91 -18.83 5.07
CA GLU A 192 10.40 -18.01 6.17
C GLU A 192 11.31 -18.85 7.08
N ASN A 193 12.60 -18.56 7.06
CA ASN A 193 13.62 -19.31 7.83
C ASN A 193 13.54 -20.82 7.60
N GLY A 194 13.48 -21.23 6.34
CA GLY A 194 13.36 -22.62 5.92
C GLY A 194 11.98 -23.27 6.09
N LYS A 195 11.00 -22.55 6.65
CA LYS A 195 9.63 -23.05 6.78
C LYS A 195 8.82 -22.71 5.54
N TYR A 196 8.22 -23.74 4.97
CA TYR A 196 7.29 -23.63 3.83
C TYR A 196 5.88 -23.36 4.36
N ILE A 197 5.31 -22.24 3.98
CA ILE A 197 4.01 -21.76 4.45
C ILE A 197 3.11 -21.59 3.23
N LEU A 198 2.04 -22.38 3.15
CA LEU A 198 0.97 -22.20 2.18
C LEU A 198 -0.23 -21.55 2.88
N ARG A 199 -0.56 -20.34 2.47
CA ARG A 199 -1.79 -19.67 2.87
C ARG A 199 -2.84 -19.95 1.81
N ALA A 200 -3.89 -20.68 2.18
CA ALA A 200 -4.94 -21.13 1.25
C ALA A 200 -6.34 -20.81 1.80
N GLY A 201 -7.34 -20.80 0.90
CA GLY A 201 -8.74 -20.74 1.27
C GLY A 201 -9.28 -19.35 1.61
N LEU A 202 -8.56 -18.27 1.31
CA LEU A 202 -9.06 -16.91 1.49
C LEU A 202 -10.25 -16.67 0.54
N ARG A 203 -11.39 -16.27 1.09
CA ARG A 203 -12.59 -15.99 0.29
C ARG A 203 -12.48 -14.64 -0.46
N PRO A 204 -13.09 -14.50 -1.64
CA PRO A 204 -13.19 -13.20 -2.33
C PRO A 204 -13.81 -12.14 -1.42
N GLY A 205 -13.31 -10.90 -1.52
CA GLY A 205 -13.79 -9.77 -0.71
C GLY A 205 -13.28 -9.75 0.74
N VAL A 206 -12.48 -10.74 1.15
CA VAL A 206 -11.77 -10.73 2.45
C VAL A 206 -10.36 -10.18 2.23
N PRO A 207 -9.89 -9.21 3.06
CA PRO A 207 -8.56 -8.65 2.93
C PRO A 207 -7.46 -9.72 3.00
N HIS A 208 -6.49 -9.63 2.11
CA HIS A 208 -5.32 -10.53 2.11
C HIS A 208 -4.44 -10.32 3.35
N ASP A 209 -4.33 -9.06 3.83
CA ASP A 209 -3.60 -8.79 5.07
C ASP A 209 -4.27 -9.49 6.25
N PRO A 210 -3.57 -10.39 6.96
CA PRO A 210 -4.21 -11.19 8.01
C PRO A 210 -4.65 -10.38 9.23
N LYS A 211 -3.99 -9.24 9.52
CA LYS A 211 -4.42 -8.35 10.60
C LYS A 211 -5.72 -7.66 10.23
N ALA A 212 -5.83 -7.21 8.97
CA ALA A 212 -7.07 -6.65 8.46
C ALA A 212 -8.19 -7.70 8.46
N ALA A 213 -7.92 -8.92 8.00
CA ALA A 213 -8.90 -10.00 7.98
C ALA A 213 -9.47 -10.29 9.38
N VAL A 214 -8.62 -10.34 10.42
CA VAL A 214 -9.05 -10.57 11.82
C VAL A 214 -9.82 -9.37 12.37
N LEU A 215 -9.31 -8.15 12.18
CA LEU A 215 -9.89 -6.95 12.77
C LEU A 215 -11.17 -6.47 12.06
N GLN A 216 -11.22 -6.61 10.74
CA GLN A 216 -12.38 -6.21 9.95
C GLN A 216 -13.49 -7.25 10.03
N GLY A 217 -13.14 -8.55 9.92
CA GLY A 217 -14.09 -9.66 9.96
C GLY A 217 -15.26 -9.43 9.00
N ASP A 218 -16.46 -9.80 9.43
CA ASP A 218 -17.70 -9.59 8.67
C ASP A 218 -18.36 -8.21 8.93
N THR A 219 -17.74 -7.35 9.75
CA THR A 219 -18.32 -6.06 10.15
C THR A 219 -18.35 -5.03 9.03
N GLY A 220 -17.46 -5.16 8.05
CA GLY A 220 -17.24 -4.13 7.02
C GLY A 220 -16.57 -2.87 7.56
N ASP A 221 -16.07 -2.91 8.80
CA ASP A 221 -15.32 -1.81 9.40
C ASP A 221 -13.89 -1.76 8.84
N LEU A 222 -13.40 -0.56 8.52
CA LEU A 222 -12.10 -0.39 7.89
C LEU A 222 -10.99 -0.33 8.94
N CYS A 223 -9.91 -1.12 8.75
CA CYS A 223 -8.81 -1.20 9.72
C CYS A 223 -7.81 -0.04 9.67
N GLY A 224 -7.93 0.87 8.71
CA GLY A 224 -7.06 2.02 8.53
C GLY A 224 -5.77 1.71 7.74
N HIS A 225 -5.12 0.57 7.94
CA HIS A 225 -3.87 0.23 7.24
C HIS A 225 -4.07 -0.58 5.95
N ALA A 226 -5.17 -1.31 5.84
CA ALA A 226 -5.57 -2.16 4.72
C ALA A 226 -7.10 -2.39 4.78
N GLY A 227 -7.65 -3.09 3.78
CA GLY A 227 -9.03 -3.57 3.79
C GLY A 227 -9.97 -2.82 2.85
N LEU A 228 -9.50 -1.86 2.05
CA LEU A 228 -10.27 -1.34 0.91
C LEU A 228 -10.07 -2.21 -0.32
N PHE A 229 -11.16 -2.38 -1.07
CA PHE A 229 -11.20 -2.98 -2.39
C PHE A 229 -11.62 -1.93 -3.41
N SER A 230 -11.02 -1.94 -4.60
CA SER A 230 -11.31 -0.94 -5.63
C SER A 230 -11.12 -1.48 -7.05
N THR A 231 -11.53 -0.67 -8.02
CA THR A 231 -11.36 -0.90 -9.46
C THR A 231 -10.41 0.13 -10.07
N LEU A 232 -9.88 -0.14 -11.27
CA LEU A 232 -9.02 0.82 -11.98
C LEU A 232 -9.73 2.15 -12.27
N PRO A 233 -11.00 2.16 -12.74
CA PRO A 233 -11.73 3.42 -12.93
C PRO A 233 -11.82 4.28 -11.68
N ASP A 234 -12.10 3.68 -10.52
CA ASP A 234 -12.19 4.41 -9.26
C ASP A 234 -10.83 4.94 -8.80
N MET A 235 -9.76 4.17 -8.96
CA MET A 235 -8.42 4.67 -8.63
C MET A 235 -7.96 5.81 -9.54
N ILE A 236 -8.42 5.85 -10.80
CA ILE A 236 -8.22 7.02 -11.69
C ILE A 236 -8.99 8.23 -11.15
N ARG A 237 -10.26 8.05 -10.72
CA ARG A 237 -11.06 9.12 -10.09
C ARG A 237 -10.37 9.64 -8.82
N PHE A 238 -9.89 8.74 -7.98
CA PHE A 238 -9.11 9.08 -6.79
C PHE A 238 -7.92 9.98 -7.12
N CYS A 239 -7.06 9.55 -8.05
CA CYS A 239 -5.87 10.33 -8.43
C CYS A 239 -6.26 11.70 -8.99
N ARG A 240 -7.27 11.79 -9.85
CA ARG A 240 -7.77 13.05 -10.39
C ARG A 240 -8.32 13.97 -9.29
N ALA A 241 -9.09 13.41 -8.35
CA ALA A 241 -9.64 14.19 -7.23
C ALA A 241 -8.54 14.77 -6.32
N VAL A 242 -7.45 14.01 -6.10
CA VAL A 242 -6.27 14.53 -5.39
C VAL A 242 -5.61 15.66 -6.19
N LEU A 243 -5.36 15.46 -7.49
CA LEU A 243 -4.77 16.49 -8.35
C LEU A 243 -5.64 17.75 -8.46
N GLU A 244 -6.95 17.60 -8.44
CA GLU A 244 -7.94 18.69 -8.50
C GLU A 244 -8.24 19.29 -7.12
N ARG A 245 -7.58 18.81 -6.05
CA ARG A 245 -7.76 19.29 -4.66
C ARG A 245 -9.19 19.16 -4.13
N LYS A 246 -9.94 18.18 -4.61
CA LYS A 246 -11.33 17.91 -4.19
C LYS A 246 -11.43 17.23 -2.82
N ILE A 247 -10.38 16.58 -2.35
CA ILE A 247 -10.35 15.82 -1.09
C ILE A 247 -9.81 16.68 0.03
N VAL A 248 -8.62 17.24 -0.16
CA VAL A 248 -7.93 18.17 0.76
C VAL A 248 -7.27 19.29 -0.04
N GLY A 249 -6.99 20.40 0.62
CA GLY A 249 -6.34 21.55 0.01
C GLY A 249 -4.86 21.34 -0.32
N GLU A 250 -4.29 22.31 -1.04
CA GLU A 250 -2.90 22.26 -1.50
C GLU A 250 -1.89 22.18 -0.36
N GLU A 251 -2.13 22.91 0.74
CA GLU A 251 -1.25 22.90 1.90
C GLU A 251 -1.17 21.51 2.54
N SER A 252 -2.30 20.83 2.71
CA SER A 252 -2.35 19.45 3.23
C SER A 252 -1.62 18.46 2.32
N LEU A 253 -1.77 18.58 0.99
CA LEU A 253 -1.06 17.72 0.04
C LEU A 253 0.46 17.94 0.13
N ARG A 254 0.91 19.19 0.22
CA ARG A 254 2.34 19.50 0.42
C ARG A 254 2.85 18.97 1.75
N GLU A 255 2.08 19.11 2.82
CA GLU A 255 2.45 18.60 4.15
C GLU A 255 2.61 17.07 4.14
N MET A 256 1.73 16.34 3.43
CA MET A 256 1.83 14.89 3.24
C MET A 256 3.11 14.49 2.53
N ALA A 257 3.55 15.27 1.54
CA ALA A 257 4.71 14.98 0.71
C ALA A 257 6.07 15.34 1.35
N VAL A 258 6.07 15.99 2.52
CA VAL A 258 7.33 16.32 3.21
C VAL A 258 7.97 15.07 3.81
N ASN A 259 9.23 14.82 3.46
CA ASN A 259 10.02 13.75 4.08
C ASN A 259 10.18 13.97 5.59
N ARG A 260 9.79 12.96 6.39
CA ARG A 260 9.84 13.00 7.86
C ARG A 260 10.87 12.04 8.46
N THR A 261 11.22 10.96 7.75
CA THR A 261 12.04 9.88 8.31
C THR A 261 13.30 9.59 7.52
N GLY A 262 13.35 10.06 6.26
CA GLY A 262 14.44 9.76 5.35
C GLY A 262 15.70 10.58 5.61
N ARG A 263 16.83 9.90 5.76
CA ARG A 263 18.16 10.49 5.90
C ARG A 263 19.24 9.57 5.35
N PRO A 264 20.38 10.11 4.91
CA PRO A 264 21.56 9.30 4.60
C PRO A 264 22.11 8.64 5.86
N LEU A 265 22.75 7.51 5.69
CA LEU A 265 23.49 6.78 6.73
C LEU A 265 24.99 6.78 6.44
N GLU A 266 25.82 6.51 7.45
CA GLU A 266 27.28 6.50 7.36
C GLU A 266 27.83 5.50 6.34
N ASP A 267 27.10 4.40 6.10
CA ASP A 267 27.47 3.38 5.13
C ASP A 267 27.04 3.71 3.67
N GLY A 268 26.61 4.94 3.41
CA GLY A 268 26.17 5.39 2.10
C GLY A 268 24.75 4.94 1.70
N THR A 269 24.06 4.19 2.56
CA THR A 269 22.66 3.84 2.34
C THR A 269 21.72 4.90 2.96
N HIS A 270 20.42 4.65 2.92
CA HIS A 270 19.41 5.58 3.44
C HIS A 270 18.39 4.86 4.30
N THR A 271 17.76 5.60 5.21
CA THR A 271 16.51 5.19 5.84
C THR A 271 15.35 5.31 4.86
N GLN A 272 14.17 4.81 5.20
CA GLN A 272 12.96 4.99 4.36
C GLN A 272 12.53 6.46 4.35
N TYR A 273 12.14 6.95 3.18
CA TYR A 273 11.62 8.30 2.98
C TYR A 273 10.10 8.28 3.04
N LEU A 274 9.55 8.66 4.19
CA LEU A 274 8.12 8.69 4.47
C LEU A 274 7.64 10.10 4.76
N GLY A 275 6.43 10.38 4.32
CA GLY A 275 5.65 11.54 4.69
C GLY A 275 4.54 11.18 5.69
N LEU A 276 3.36 11.77 5.56
CA LEU A 276 2.24 11.47 6.44
C LEU A 276 1.43 10.29 5.87
N GLN A 277 1.62 9.10 6.45
CA GLN A 277 0.99 7.83 6.04
C GLN A 277 1.26 7.39 4.58
N CYS A 278 2.33 7.90 3.96
CA CYS A 278 2.72 7.60 2.59
C CYS A 278 4.25 7.56 2.42
N TYR A 279 4.71 7.05 1.30
CA TYR A 279 6.08 7.25 0.82
C TYR A 279 6.19 8.58 0.10
N VAL A 280 7.37 9.19 0.16
CA VAL A 280 7.71 10.42 -0.55
C VAL A 280 8.94 10.23 -1.41
N ARG A 281 9.20 11.20 -2.31
CA ARG A 281 10.29 11.15 -3.27
C ARG A 281 11.64 10.99 -2.57
N HIS A 282 12.37 9.92 -2.94
CA HIS A 282 13.73 9.70 -2.50
C HIS A 282 14.72 10.52 -3.34
N PRO A 283 15.72 11.19 -2.75
CA PRO A 283 16.60 12.09 -3.50
C PRO A 283 17.59 11.38 -4.44
N VAL A 284 18.03 10.17 -4.08
CA VAL A 284 19.09 9.46 -4.81
C VAL A 284 18.79 7.99 -5.06
N GLN A 285 17.85 7.39 -4.33
CA GLN A 285 17.57 5.97 -4.45
C GLN A 285 16.54 5.70 -5.54
N TYR A 286 16.91 4.86 -6.48
CA TYR A 286 16.09 4.43 -7.60
C TYR A 286 14.83 3.67 -7.18
N TRP A 287 14.92 2.90 -6.13
CA TRP A 287 13.86 2.00 -5.65
C TRP A 287 12.91 2.66 -4.63
N SER A 288 12.62 3.89 -4.88
CA SER A 288 11.57 4.60 -4.15
C SER A 288 10.21 4.05 -4.54
N GLU A 289 9.29 3.98 -3.59
CA GLU A 289 7.87 3.78 -3.93
C GLU A 289 7.31 4.93 -4.78
N ILE A 290 8.06 6.02 -4.95
CA ILE A 290 7.71 7.13 -5.82
C ILE A 290 8.57 7.08 -7.09
N PRO A 291 7.94 7.06 -8.28
CA PRO A 291 8.67 6.99 -9.55
C PRO A 291 9.68 8.11 -9.72
N VAL A 292 10.83 7.79 -10.33
CA VAL A 292 11.93 8.75 -10.53
C VAL A 292 11.55 9.95 -11.39
N TYR A 293 10.56 9.84 -12.25
CA TYR A 293 10.06 10.94 -13.09
C TYR A 293 9.12 11.90 -12.34
N MET A 294 8.67 11.57 -11.13
CA MET A 294 7.85 12.45 -10.30
C MET A 294 8.72 13.43 -9.48
N GLY A 295 8.18 14.58 -9.13
CA GLY A 295 8.84 15.65 -8.39
C GLY A 295 8.94 15.40 -6.88
N ARG A 296 9.43 16.42 -6.17
CA ARG A 296 9.62 16.34 -4.70
C ARG A 296 8.32 16.42 -3.91
N GLU A 297 7.26 16.96 -4.50
CA GLU A 297 5.92 17.03 -3.90
C GLU A 297 5.06 15.81 -4.23
N ALA A 298 5.66 14.78 -4.84
CA ALA A 298 4.99 13.53 -5.10
C ALA A 298 4.95 12.66 -3.84
N PHE A 299 3.83 11.95 -3.69
CA PHE A 299 3.65 10.96 -2.66
C PHE A 299 2.85 9.77 -3.18
N GLY A 300 2.92 8.65 -2.49
CA GLY A 300 2.26 7.42 -2.89
C GLY A 300 2.56 6.26 -1.98
N ILE A 301 2.08 5.08 -2.36
CA ILE A 301 2.32 3.86 -1.60
C ILE A 301 2.11 2.62 -2.47
N GLY A 302 2.87 1.56 -2.18
CA GLY A 302 2.63 0.23 -2.72
C GLY A 302 1.72 -0.62 -1.82
N GLY A 303 0.96 -1.53 -2.41
CA GLY A 303 0.20 -2.58 -1.72
C GLY A 303 0.87 -3.94 -1.86
N PHE A 304 0.91 -4.72 -0.78
CA PHE A 304 1.54 -6.06 -0.79
C PHE A 304 0.99 -6.96 -1.89
N THR A 305 -0.29 -6.87 -2.19
CA THR A 305 -1.00 -7.64 -3.23
C THR A 305 -0.51 -7.38 -4.65
N GLY A 306 0.27 -6.33 -4.88
CA GLY A 306 0.83 -5.96 -6.19
C GLY A 306 0.37 -4.60 -6.69
N ASN A 307 -0.29 -3.82 -5.84
CA ASN A 307 -0.77 -2.49 -6.19
C ASN A 307 0.30 -1.43 -5.98
N HIS A 308 0.11 -0.31 -6.66
CA HIS A 308 0.86 0.91 -6.46
C HIS A 308 0.01 2.10 -6.87
N VAL A 309 0.09 3.17 -6.08
CA VAL A 309 -0.50 4.46 -6.42
C VAL A 309 0.49 5.56 -6.07
N SER A 310 0.73 6.48 -6.99
CA SER A 310 1.51 7.69 -6.74
C SER A 310 0.90 8.88 -7.48
N VAL A 311 0.98 10.04 -6.86
CA VAL A 311 0.50 11.31 -7.40
C VAL A 311 1.56 12.39 -7.22
N ASP A 312 1.65 13.28 -8.19
CA ASP A 312 2.50 14.47 -8.17
C ASP A 312 1.61 15.70 -8.44
N PRO A 313 1.06 16.31 -7.38
CA PRO A 313 0.15 17.44 -7.52
C PRO A 313 0.77 18.65 -8.21
N ALA A 314 2.08 18.87 -8.02
CA ALA A 314 2.79 20.00 -8.62
C ALA A 314 2.95 19.87 -10.15
N ARG A 315 3.03 18.63 -10.66
CA ARG A 315 3.20 18.33 -12.08
C ARG A 315 1.94 17.81 -12.77
N GLY A 316 0.87 17.59 -12.02
CA GLY A 316 -0.37 17.02 -12.53
C GLY A 316 -0.20 15.59 -13.06
N LEU A 317 0.68 14.79 -12.42
CA LEU A 317 0.98 13.42 -12.81
C LEU A 317 0.37 12.42 -11.83
N PHE A 318 -0.05 11.28 -12.33
CA PHE A 318 -0.37 10.12 -11.49
C PHE A 318 -0.01 8.80 -12.17
N THR A 319 0.17 7.78 -11.34
CA THR A 319 0.37 6.39 -11.76
C THR A 319 -0.38 5.46 -10.82
N VAL A 320 -1.12 4.52 -11.39
CA VAL A 320 -1.86 3.47 -10.67
C VAL A 320 -1.50 2.13 -11.29
N PHE A 321 -1.10 1.18 -10.45
CA PHE A 321 -1.00 -0.24 -10.79
C PHE A 321 -1.96 -0.99 -9.86
N LEU A 322 -2.84 -1.80 -10.41
CA LEU A 322 -3.64 -2.77 -9.68
C LEU A 322 -3.24 -4.16 -10.15
N GLY A 323 -2.51 -4.88 -9.31
CA GLY A 323 -1.92 -6.15 -9.66
C GLY A 323 -2.22 -7.26 -8.66
N ASN A 324 -2.00 -8.50 -9.10
CA ASN A 324 -2.07 -9.67 -8.23
C ASN A 324 -0.76 -10.47 -8.30
N ARG A 325 0.11 -10.22 -7.31
CA ARG A 325 1.39 -10.94 -7.13
C ARG A 325 1.28 -12.12 -6.17
N VAL A 326 0.08 -12.43 -5.71
CA VAL A 326 -0.15 -13.40 -4.63
C VAL A 326 -0.62 -14.74 -5.16
N LEU A 327 -1.62 -14.73 -6.05
CA LEU A 327 -2.27 -15.95 -6.50
C LEU A 327 -1.28 -16.95 -7.12
N ASN A 328 -1.05 -18.05 -6.41
CA ASN A 328 -0.15 -19.12 -6.79
C ASN A 328 1.30 -18.66 -7.07
N ARG A 329 1.83 -17.75 -6.23
CA ARG A 329 3.20 -17.22 -6.34
C ARG A 329 3.96 -17.37 -5.03
N LEU A 330 5.29 -17.52 -5.16
CA LEU A 330 6.20 -17.34 -4.03
C LEU A 330 6.34 -15.83 -3.79
N THR A 331 5.71 -15.32 -2.72
CA THR A 331 5.65 -13.89 -2.42
C THR A 331 6.73 -13.41 -1.45
N VAL A 332 7.13 -14.28 -0.55
CA VAL A 332 8.13 -14.02 0.48
C VAL A 332 9.14 -15.16 0.51
N LEU A 333 10.40 -14.79 0.42
CA LEU A 333 11.51 -15.70 0.66
C LEU A 333 12.48 -15.02 1.63
N LEU A 334 12.43 -15.46 2.90
CA LEU A 334 13.44 -15.18 3.91
C LEU A 334 14.31 -16.42 4.00
N PRO A 335 15.50 -16.42 3.36
CA PRO A 335 16.35 -17.59 3.30
C PRO A 335 16.86 -17.98 4.71
N GLU A 336 17.24 -19.23 4.87
CA GLU A 336 18.02 -19.68 6.01
C GLU A 336 19.36 -18.92 6.05
N GLU A 337 19.95 -18.87 7.24
CA GLU A 337 21.26 -18.25 7.41
C GLU A 337 22.31 -18.84 6.45
N GLY A 338 23.03 -17.99 5.75
CA GLY A 338 24.06 -18.36 4.78
C GLY A 338 23.52 -18.76 3.39
N LYS A 339 22.20 -18.84 3.18
CA LYS A 339 21.61 -19.10 1.86
C LYS A 339 21.15 -17.79 1.17
N THR A 340 21.14 -17.83 -0.15
CA THR A 340 20.72 -16.75 -1.04
C THR A 340 19.51 -17.17 -1.89
N LEU A 341 18.97 -16.29 -2.71
CA LEU A 341 17.87 -16.62 -3.63
C LEU A 341 18.25 -17.74 -4.61
N THR A 342 19.51 -17.78 -5.05
CA THR A 342 20.01 -18.78 -6.00
C THR A 342 20.06 -20.19 -5.42
N ASP A 343 20.22 -20.32 -4.10
CA ASP A 343 20.19 -21.63 -3.42
C ASP A 343 18.77 -22.24 -3.42
N TYR A 344 17.74 -21.42 -3.69
CA TYR A 344 16.35 -21.84 -3.88
C TYR A 344 15.98 -21.98 -5.37
N GLY A 345 16.95 -21.89 -6.29
CA GLY A 345 16.73 -22.03 -7.73
C GLY A 345 16.18 -20.76 -8.42
N LEU A 346 16.10 -19.65 -7.70
CA LEU A 346 15.74 -18.37 -8.27
C LEU A 346 16.95 -17.62 -8.84
N ARG A 347 16.72 -16.67 -9.73
CA ARG A 347 17.75 -15.73 -10.19
C ARG A 347 18.10 -14.73 -9.07
N ALA A 348 19.24 -14.07 -9.18
CA ALA A 348 19.66 -13.05 -8.21
C ALA A 348 18.69 -11.87 -8.11
N ASP A 349 18.01 -11.51 -9.22
CA ASP A 349 16.95 -10.51 -9.27
C ASP A 349 15.61 -10.99 -8.68
N GLY A 350 15.56 -12.21 -8.16
CA GLY A 350 14.39 -12.83 -7.56
C GLY A 350 13.36 -13.35 -8.54
N SER A 351 13.59 -13.24 -9.85
CA SER A 351 12.73 -13.83 -10.88
C SER A 351 13.00 -15.34 -11.04
N GLY A 352 12.08 -16.00 -11.72
CA GLY A 352 12.16 -17.43 -12.02
C GLY A 352 11.07 -18.22 -11.32
N TYR A 353 11.25 -19.55 -11.35
CA TYR A 353 10.25 -20.48 -10.85
C TYR A 353 10.83 -21.28 -9.69
N PHE A 354 10.02 -21.44 -8.67
CA PHE A 354 10.33 -22.22 -7.50
C PHE A 354 9.57 -23.55 -7.53
N ARG A 355 10.28 -24.65 -7.20
CA ARG A 355 9.62 -25.95 -7.05
C ARG A 355 9.18 -26.15 -5.60
N TRP A 356 7.87 -26.16 -5.38
CA TRP A 356 7.28 -26.41 -4.07
C TRP A 356 7.51 -27.88 -3.64
N PRO A 357 7.52 -28.22 -2.34
CA PRO A 357 7.80 -29.58 -1.88
C PRO A 357 6.88 -30.70 -2.43
N ASP A 358 5.66 -30.37 -2.83
CA ASP A 358 4.73 -31.30 -3.50
C ASP A 358 5.02 -31.51 -4.99
N GLY A 359 6.03 -30.81 -5.53
CA GLY A 359 6.46 -30.86 -6.93
C GLY A 359 5.86 -29.78 -7.83
N GLU A 360 4.90 -29.00 -7.34
CA GLU A 360 4.34 -27.85 -8.10
C GLU A 360 5.44 -26.83 -8.43
N VAL A 361 5.41 -26.30 -9.63
CA VAL A 361 6.34 -25.25 -10.08
C VAL A 361 5.59 -23.94 -10.13
N ILE A 362 5.99 -22.98 -9.31
CA ILE A 362 5.34 -21.69 -9.13
C ILE A 362 6.26 -20.53 -9.47
N PRO A 363 5.76 -19.45 -10.10
CA PRO A 363 6.56 -18.26 -10.36
C PRO A 363 6.84 -17.49 -9.06
N SER A 364 7.98 -16.79 -9.04
CA SER A 364 8.39 -15.95 -7.91
C SER A 364 8.00 -14.51 -8.14
N SER A 365 7.40 -13.90 -7.12
CA SER A 365 7.12 -12.45 -7.05
C SER A 365 7.93 -11.74 -5.94
N VAL A 366 8.95 -12.40 -5.41
CA VAL A 366 9.74 -11.93 -4.24
C VAL A 366 10.34 -10.54 -4.45
N LYS A 367 10.81 -10.25 -5.66
CA LYS A 367 11.43 -8.97 -6.02
C LYS A 367 10.52 -8.07 -6.88
N TYR A 368 9.20 -8.24 -6.78
CA TYR A 368 8.24 -7.46 -7.56
C TYR A 368 8.48 -5.95 -7.49
N VAL A 369 8.77 -5.39 -6.31
CA VAL A 369 8.99 -3.95 -6.13
C VAL A 369 10.13 -3.45 -7.01
N HIS A 370 11.27 -4.15 -7.03
CA HIS A 370 12.41 -3.81 -7.89
C HIS A 370 12.07 -3.86 -9.38
N GLN A 371 11.39 -4.93 -9.77
CA GLN A 371 11.01 -5.15 -11.17
C GLN A 371 9.99 -4.10 -11.63
N LYS A 372 9.04 -3.76 -10.76
CA LYS A 372 8.07 -2.68 -10.99
C LYS A 372 8.79 -1.38 -11.34
N ASP A 373 9.79 -0.99 -10.54
CA ASP A 373 10.53 0.24 -10.75
C ASP A 373 11.35 0.21 -12.06
N ALA A 374 11.95 -0.93 -12.38
CA ALA A 374 12.76 -1.08 -13.59
C ALA A 374 11.94 -1.12 -14.89
N HIS A 375 10.76 -1.71 -14.88
CA HIS A 375 10.00 -2.01 -16.10
C HIS A 375 8.70 -1.20 -16.23
N LEU A 376 7.82 -1.21 -15.20
CA LEU A 376 6.52 -0.54 -15.30
C LEU A 376 6.66 0.99 -15.29
N HIS A 377 7.46 1.53 -14.39
CA HIS A 377 7.65 2.98 -14.32
C HIS A 377 8.35 3.53 -15.56
N ARG A 378 9.24 2.75 -16.18
CA ARG A 378 9.83 3.11 -17.50
C ARG A 378 8.75 3.15 -18.57
N ALA A 379 7.94 2.11 -18.70
CA ALA A 379 6.86 2.06 -19.68
C ALA A 379 5.86 3.22 -19.50
N VAL A 380 5.57 3.62 -18.25
CA VAL A 380 4.75 4.80 -17.95
C VAL A 380 5.44 6.09 -18.42
N ALA A 381 6.71 6.29 -18.09
CA ALA A 381 7.45 7.49 -18.50
C ALA A 381 7.47 7.65 -20.02
N GLU A 382 7.79 6.58 -20.75
CA GLU A 382 7.78 6.55 -22.23
C GLU A 382 6.37 6.82 -22.79
N THR A 383 5.32 6.25 -22.17
CA THR A 383 3.93 6.44 -22.57
C THR A 383 3.48 7.89 -22.43
N LEU A 384 3.90 8.54 -21.35
CA LEU A 384 3.59 9.95 -21.08
C LEU A 384 4.53 10.93 -21.82
N GLY A 385 5.57 10.44 -22.51
CA GLY A 385 6.57 11.28 -23.17
C GLY A 385 7.42 12.07 -22.18
N LEU A 386 7.63 11.53 -20.97
CA LEU A 386 8.47 12.16 -19.96
C LEU A 386 9.95 11.91 -20.28
N PRO A 387 10.85 12.86 -19.97
CA PRO A 387 12.27 12.68 -20.23
C PRO A 387 12.79 11.45 -19.48
N GLU A 388 13.69 10.73 -20.13
CA GLU A 388 14.45 9.65 -19.49
C GLU A 388 15.19 10.25 -18.30
N VAL A 389 14.83 9.84 -17.09
CA VAL A 389 15.62 10.17 -15.91
C VAL A 389 16.76 9.16 -15.89
N SER A 390 17.98 9.62 -16.19
CA SER A 390 19.17 8.79 -16.04
C SER A 390 19.23 8.33 -14.58
N MET A 391 19.21 7.02 -14.43
CA MET A 391 19.33 6.39 -13.13
C MET A 391 20.81 6.29 -12.81
N GLU A 392 21.39 7.39 -12.35
CA GLU A 392 22.69 7.33 -11.72
C GLU A 392 22.57 6.47 -10.46
N GLN A 393 23.36 5.42 -10.46
CA GLN A 393 23.43 4.33 -9.50
C GLN A 393 23.75 4.79 -8.07
#